data_f5c7891ca55f227e8965fb97a48bca4f
#
_entry.id   f5c7891ca55f227e8965fb97a48bca4f
#
_cell.length_a   1.000
_cell.length_b   1.000
_cell.length_c   1.000
_cell.angle_alpha   90.00
_cell.angle_beta   90.00
_cell.angle_gamma   90.00
#
_symmetry.space_group_name_H-M   'P 1'
#
loop_
_entity.id
_entity.type
_entity.pdbx_description
1 polymer ?
#
loop_
_entity_poly.entity_id
_entity_poly.type
_entity_poly.pdbx_seq_one_letter_code
_entity_poly.pdbx_strand_id
1 'polypeptide(L)'
;TQNQSSAASDVYKRQDSKLEEEIIVRPTSETIIWHMFKKWITSYRDLPLKVNQWANVVRWEMRTRLFLRTSEFLWQEGHTAHATKEEAMKETLEIVEIYRTLFEDYLAIPTIIGRKSNLERFAGADETFSIETMMRDKKALQAGTSHYLGTNFGSAFDVKFQSKDLSLIHI
;
A
#
# COMPACT_ATOMS: atom_id res chain seq x y z
N THR A 1 15.10 -41.31 1.51
CA THR A 1 16.42 -40.76 1.77
C THR A 1 16.49 -39.29 1.37
N GLN A 2 16.21 -38.47 2.30
CA GLN A 2 16.79 -37.18 2.62
C GLN A 2 17.52 -36.44 1.50
N ASN A 3 16.77 -35.58 0.81
CA ASN A 3 17.30 -34.29 0.46
C ASN A 3 16.48 -33.22 1.22
N GLN A 4 16.71 -33.12 2.49
CA GLN A 4 16.52 -31.85 3.17
C GLN A 4 17.48 -30.88 2.45
N SER A 5 16.91 -29.89 1.77
CA SER A 5 17.71 -28.95 1.04
C SER A 5 18.75 -28.34 1.98
N SER A 6 19.97 -28.21 1.52
CA SER A 6 21.05 -27.54 2.27
C SER A 6 20.62 -26.14 2.75
N ALA A 7 19.72 -25.49 2.04
CA ALA A 7 19.10 -24.22 2.40
C ALA A 7 18.31 -24.27 3.72
N ALA A 8 17.52 -25.32 3.99
CA ALA A 8 16.80 -25.43 5.26
C ALA A 8 17.77 -25.68 6.44
N SER A 9 18.82 -26.50 6.21
CA SER A 9 19.88 -26.72 7.20
C SER A 9 20.67 -25.44 7.51
N ASP A 10 20.92 -24.61 6.50
CA ASP A 10 21.62 -23.32 6.67
C ASP A 10 20.78 -22.29 7.41
N VAL A 11 19.48 -22.26 7.23
CA VAL A 11 18.59 -21.38 8.00
C VAL A 11 18.62 -21.73 9.48
N TYR A 12 18.57 -23.02 9.83
CA TYR A 12 18.64 -23.44 11.25
C TYR A 12 20.01 -23.21 11.88
N LYS A 13 21.09 -23.35 11.14
CA LYS A 13 22.46 -23.11 11.64
C LYS A 13 22.76 -21.62 11.87
N ARG A 14 22.03 -20.72 11.22
CA ARG A 14 22.23 -19.26 11.32
C ARG A 14 21.38 -18.58 12.39
N GLN A 15 20.50 -19.30 13.08
CA GLN A 15 19.63 -18.70 14.10
C GLN A 15 20.37 -18.05 15.26
N ASP A 16 21.59 -18.53 15.56
CA ASP A 16 22.43 -18.00 16.65
C ASP A 16 23.52 -17.04 16.17
N SER A 17 23.67 -16.81 14.86
CA SER A 17 24.64 -15.88 14.32
C SER A 17 24.03 -14.51 14.08
N LYS A 18 24.66 -13.45 14.62
CA LYS A 18 24.29 -12.08 14.28
C LYS A 18 24.61 -11.81 12.82
N LEU A 19 23.73 -11.07 12.15
CA LEU A 19 24.00 -10.51 10.83
C LEU A 19 25.14 -9.49 10.94
N GLU A 20 26.00 -9.43 9.94
CA GLU A 20 27.05 -8.41 9.85
C GLU A 20 26.46 -7.01 9.76
N GLU A 21 25.33 -6.88 9.07
CA GLU A 21 24.54 -5.65 8.97
C GLU A 21 23.13 -5.88 9.51
N GLU A 22 22.62 -4.93 10.26
CA GLU A 22 21.26 -4.98 10.78
C GLU A 22 20.24 -4.79 9.66
N ILE A 23 19.22 -5.64 9.62
CA ILE A 23 18.11 -5.55 8.67
C ILE A 23 16.90 -5.01 9.41
N ILE A 24 16.27 -3.97 8.84
CA ILE A 24 15.02 -3.43 9.34
C ILE A 24 13.88 -4.03 8.52
N VAL A 25 12.99 -4.74 9.21
CA VAL A 25 11.77 -5.28 8.60
C VAL A 25 10.69 -4.21 8.62
N ARG A 26 10.22 -3.77 7.45
CA ARG A 26 9.16 -2.77 7.34
C ARG A 26 7.77 -3.41 7.48
N PRO A 27 6.89 -2.91 8.36
CA PRO A 27 5.50 -3.34 8.43
C PRO A 27 4.60 -2.57 7.43
N THR A 28 5.10 -1.46 6.87
CA THR A 28 4.39 -0.54 5.98
C THR A 28 5.38 0.35 5.23
N SER A 29 4.99 0.94 4.12
CA SER A 29 5.88 1.71 3.24
C SER A 29 5.65 3.23 3.28
N GLU A 30 4.55 3.71 3.85
CA GLU A 30 4.14 5.11 3.76
C GLU A 30 5.23 6.07 4.25
N THR A 31 5.82 5.79 5.42
CA THR A 31 6.86 6.66 5.99
C THR A 31 8.08 6.80 5.09
N ILE A 32 8.53 5.70 4.49
CA ILE A 32 9.69 5.68 3.58
C ILE A 32 9.36 6.44 2.30
N ILE A 33 8.20 6.16 1.71
CA ILE A 33 7.75 6.78 0.46
C ILE A 33 7.57 8.29 0.63
N TRP A 34 6.88 8.74 1.69
CA TRP A 34 6.66 10.17 1.93
C TRP A 34 7.95 10.92 2.25
N HIS A 35 8.91 10.27 2.92
CA HIS A 35 10.24 10.82 3.10
C HIS A 35 10.97 11.03 1.76
N MET A 36 10.77 10.13 0.81
CA MET A 36 11.34 10.26 -0.54
C MET A 36 10.56 11.29 -1.37
N PHE A 37 9.23 11.37 -1.23
CA PHE A 37 8.44 12.41 -1.91
C PHE A 37 8.89 13.80 -1.53
N LYS A 38 9.25 14.04 -0.26
CA LYS A 38 9.84 15.31 0.18
C LYS A 38 11.11 15.69 -0.59
N LYS A 39 11.88 14.70 -1.05
CA LYS A 39 13.11 14.93 -1.82
C LYS A 39 12.86 15.06 -3.32
N TRP A 40 11.85 14.37 -3.83
CA TRP A 40 11.59 14.30 -5.27
C TRP A 40 10.65 15.38 -5.77
N ILE A 41 9.74 15.86 -4.91
CA ILE A 41 8.74 16.84 -5.27
C ILE A 41 9.18 18.21 -4.77
N THR A 42 9.42 19.11 -5.69
CA THR A 42 9.84 20.49 -5.39
C THR A 42 9.01 21.52 -6.15
N SER A 43 8.46 21.14 -7.29
CA SER A 43 7.74 22.00 -8.22
C SER A 43 6.46 21.34 -8.72
N TYR A 44 5.50 22.15 -9.14
CA TYR A 44 4.29 21.66 -9.82
C TYR A 44 4.60 20.82 -11.07
N ARG A 45 5.81 20.95 -11.64
CA ARG A 45 6.26 20.15 -12.80
C ARG A 45 6.59 18.71 -12.44
N ASP A 46 6.81 18.43 -11.15
CA ASP A 46 7.08 17.09 -10.64
C ASP A 46 5.76 16.30 -10.41
N LEU A 47 4.61 16.96 -10.59
CA LEU A 47 3.28 16.39 -10.37
C LEU A 47 2.51 16.17 -11.69
N PRO A 48 1.68 15.12 -11.79
CA PRO A 48 1.50 14.10 -10.76
C PRO A 48 2.69 13.15 -10.69
N LEU A 49 3.13 12.83 -9.49
CA LEU A 49 4.12 11.77 -9.26
C LEU A 49 3.38 10.47 -8.93
N LYS A 50 3.65 9.42 -9.66
CA LYS A 50 3.03 8.10 -9.47
C LYS A 50 4.13 7.04 -9.38
N VAL A 51 4.17 6.32 -8.29
CA VAL A 51 5.10 5.20 -8.08
C VAL A 51 4.31 3.95 -7.71
N ASN A 52 4.83 2.80 -8.11
CA ASN A 52 4.26 1.51 -7.81
C ASN A 52 5.35 0.52 -7.47
N GLN A 53 5.07 -0.40 -6.55
CA GLN A 53 5.97 -1.49 -6.25
C GLN A 53 5.21 -2.81 -6.08
N TRP A 54 5.85 -3.88 -6.51
CA TRP A 54 5.53 -5.24 -6.12
C TRP A 54 6.45 -5.57 -4.96
N ALA A 55 5.89 -5.76 -3.79
CA ALA A 55 6.65 -5.84 -2.56
C ALA A 55 6.07 -6.86 -1.59
N ASN A 56 6.83 -7.13 -0.55
CA ASN A 56 6.37 -7.84 0.62
C ASN A 56 6.36 -6.92 1.84
N VAL A 57 5.55 -7.27 2.81
CA VAL A 57 5.58 -6.72 4.16
C VAL A 57 5.52 -7.84 5.17
N VAL A 58 6.09 -7.61 6.34
CA VAL A 58 6.04 -8.55 7.46
C VAL A 58 5.34 -7.84 8.62
N ARG A 59 4.29 -8.47 9.13
CA ARG A 59 3.52 -7.98 10.27
C ARG A 59 3.33 -9.09 11.28
N TRP A 60 3.36 -8.74 12.54
CA TRP A 60 3.03 -9.69 13.58
C TRP A 60 1.56 -10.09 13.47
N GLU A 61 1.31 -11.38 13.22
CA GLU A 61 -0.03 -11.92 13.11
C GLU A 61 -0.23 -13.05 14.13
N MET A 62 -1.09 -12.80 15.10
CA MET A 62 -1.36 -13.76 16.18
C MET A 62 -2.21 -14.96 15.72
N ARG A 63 -3.02 -14.79 14.68
CA ARG A 63 -3.93 -15.83 14.16
C ARG A 63 -3.79 -15.94 12.67
N THR A 64 -2.77 -16.63 12.24
CA THR A 64 -2.55 -16.87 10.81
C THR A 64 -3.64 -17.73 10.22
N ARG A 65 -3.98 -17.47 8.95
CA ARG A 65 -4.86 -18.29 8.12
C ARG A 65 -4.17 -18.53 6.79
N LEU A 66 -4.07 -19.78 6.40
CA LEU A 66 -3.41 -20.18 5.17
C LEU A 66 -3.93 -19.37 3.97
N PHE A 67 -3.02 -18.80 3.20
CA PHE A 67 -3.22 -17.89 2.05
C PHE A 67 -3.92 -16.56 2.35
N LEU A 68 -4.73 -16.45 3.38
CA LEU A 68 -5.56 -15.26 3.64
C LEU A 68 -4.95 -14.31 4.65
N ARG A 69 -4.22 -14.84 5.63
CA ARG A 69 -3.63 -14.04 6.69
C ARG A 69 -2.33 -14.68 7.16
N THR A 70 -1.24 -14.20 6.61
CA THR A 70 0.12 -14.67 6.88
C THR A 70 0.95 -13.57 7.53
N SER A 71 2.01 -13.93 8.22
CA SER A 71 2.93 -12.94 8.83
C SER A 71 3.71 -12.17 7.77
N GLU A 72 4.02 -12.81 6.65
CA GLU A 72 4.57 -12.18 5.46
C GLU A 72 3.59 -12.35 4.32
N PHE A 73 3.34 -11.29 3.57
CA PHE A 73 2.50 -11.35 2.38
C PHE A 73 3.03 -10.46 1.26
N LEU A 74 2.72 -10.87 0.05
CA LEU A 74 3.05 -10.15 -1.16
C LEU A 74 1.86 -9.28 -1.56
N TRP A 75 2.14 -8.07 -1.99
CA TRP A 75 1.14 -7.16 -2.48
C TRP A 75 1.67 -6.26 -3.60
N GLN A 76 0.77 -5.57 -4.22
CA GLN A 76 1.05 -4.39 -5.01
C GLN A 76 0.67 -3.18 -4.15
N GLU A 77 1.50 -2.16 -4.13
CA GLU A 77 1.13 -0.86 -3.57
C GLU A 77 1.58 0.27 -4.48
N GLY A 78 0.66 1.21 -4.73
CA GLY A 78 0.92 2.44 -5.43
C GLY A 78 0.84 3.63 -4.48
N HIS A 79 1.72 4.59 -4.68
CA HIS A 79 1.72 5.85 -3.98
C HIS A 79 1.76 6.99 -4.98
N THR A 80 0.87 7.95 -4.84
CA THR A 80 0.76 9.05 -5.79
C THR A 80 0.67 10.39 -5.08
N ALA A 81 1.15 11.42 -5.75
CA ALA A 81 1.01 12.80 -5.32
C ALA A 81 0.48 13.65 -6.47
N HIS A 82 -0.43 14.55 -6.18
CA HIS A 82 -1.15 15.37 -7.15
C HIS A 82 -1.17 16.83 -6.73
N ALA A 83 -1.34 17.73 -7.69
CA ALA A 83 -1.41 19.16 -7.41
C ALA A 83 -2.78 19.59 -6.83
N THR A 84 -3.84 18.84 -7.14
CA THR A 84 -5.20 19.17 -6.71
C THR A 84 -5.92 17.97 -6.11
N LYS A 85 -6.94 18.27 -5.31
CA LYS A 85 -7.85 17.27 -4.75
C LYS A 85 -8.57 16.47 -5.84
N GLU A 86 -9.01 17.15 -6.87
CA GLU A 86 -9.77 16.57 -7.99
C GLU A 86 -8.93 15.53 -8.73
N GLU A 87 -7.65 15.83 -8.99
CA GLU A 87 -6.70 14.89 -9.61
C GLU A 87 -6.47 13.67 -8.72
N ALA A 88 -6.22 13.90 -7.43
CA ALA A 88 -5.99 12.83 -6.46
C ALA A 88 -7.22 11.93 -6.30
N MET A 89 -8.41 12.51 -6.23
CA MET A 89 -9.66 11.74 -6.12
C MET A 89 -9.93 10.93 -7.39
N LYS A 90 -9.69 11.53 -8.56
CA LYS A 90 -9.82 10.83 -9.83
C LYS A 90 -8.91 9.59 -9.87
N GLU A 91 -7.64 9.74 -9.52
CA GLU A 91 -6.70 8.61 -9.44
C GLU A 91 -7.15 7.55 -8.45
N THR A 92 -7.63 7.97 -7.28
CA THR A 92 -8.15 7.07 -6.25
C THR A 92 -9.26 6.17 -6.81
N LEU A 93 -10.19 6.72 -7.58
CA LEU A 93 -11.29 5.96 -8.18
C LEU A 93 -10.85 5.14 -9.39
N GLU A 94 -9.92 5.63 -10.21
CA GLU A 94 -9.33 4.87 -11.32
C GLU A 94 -8.65 3.58 -10.83
N ILE A 95 -7.93 3.64 -9.73
CA ILE A 95 -7.29 2.44 -9.15
C ILE A 95 -8.32 1.43 -8.65
N VAL A 96 -9.41 1.88 -8.05
CA VAL A 96 -10.51 0.97 -7.66
C VAL A 96 -11.08 0.25 -8.88
N GLU A 97 -11.28 0.96 -9.98
CA GLU A 97 -11.79 0.39 -11.22
C GLU A 97 -10.79 -0.59 -11.87
N ILE A 98 -9.50 -0.31 -11.80
CA ILE A 98 -8.45 -1.25 -12.25
C ILE A 98 -8.51 -2.54 -11.43
N TYR A 99 -8.67 -2.45 -10.11
CA TYR A 99 -8.81 -3.63 -9.26
C TYR A 99 -10.09 -4.41 -9.60
N ARG A 100 -11.22 -3.72 -9.79
CA ARG A 100 -12.47 -4.35 -10.24
C ARG A 100 -12.26 -5.12 -11.54
N THR A 101 -11.69 -4.48 -12.53
CA THR A 101 -11.39 -5.08 -13.84
C THR A 101 -10.52 -6.34 -13.69
N LEU A 102 -9.46 -6.26 -12.88
CA LEU A 102 -8.61 -7.42 -12.63
C LEU A 102 -9.41 -8.59 -12.03
N PHE A 103 -10.22 -8.32 -11.01
CA PHE A 103 -10.96 -9.38 -10.33
C PHE A 103 -12.09 -9.94 -11.19
N GLU A 104 -12.89 -9.10 -11.82
CA GLU A 104 -14.08 -9.54 -12.57
C GLU A 104 -13.72 -10.09 -13.95
N ASP A 105 -12.92 -9.35 -14.72
CA ASP A 105 -12.69 -9.67 -16.13
C ASP A 105 -11.57 -10.70 -16.33
N TYR A 106 -10.55 -10.71 -15.44
CA TYR A 106 -9.42 -11.62 -15.57
C TYR A 106 -9.48 -12.83 -14.62
N LEU A 107 -9.98 -12.63 -13.40
CA LEU A 107 -10.05 -13.70 -12.39
C LEU A 107 -11.44 -14.31 -12.27
N ALA A 108 -12.46 -13.74 -12.93
CA ALA A 108 -13.86 -14.16 -12.85
C ALA A 108 -14.40 -14.19 -11.40
N ILE A 109 -13.96 -13.24 -10.56
CA ILE A 109 -14.36 -13.11 -9.17
C ILE A 109 -15.25 -11.86 -9.06
N PRO A 110 -16.56 -12.02 -8.77
CA PRO A 110 -17.45 -10.88 -8.58
C PRO A 110 -17.01 -10.01 -7.40
N THR A 111 -17.09 -8.71 -7.55
CA THR A 111 -16.71 -7.75 -6.52
C THR A 111 -17.84 -6.77 -6.19
N ILE A 112 -17.81 -6.26 -4.97
CA ILE A 112 -18.64 -5.15 -4.52
C ILE A 112 -17.69 -3.99 -4.22
N ILE A 113 -17.94 -2.85 -4.87
CA ILE A 113 -17.20 -1.61 -4.62
C ILE A 113 -17.96 -0.80 -3.58
N GLY A 114 -17.24 -0.26 -2.62
CA GLY A 114 -17.82 0.59 -1.60
C GLY A 114 -16.84 1.57 -0.99
N ARG A 115 -17.38 2.67 -0.47
CA ARG A 115 -16.67 3.59 0.40
C ARG A 115 -16.76 3.07 1.85
N LYS A 116 -15.62 2.98 2.50
CA LYS A 116 -15.59 2.55 3.91
C LYS A 116 -16.17 3.60 4.85
N SER A 117 -16.77 3.11 5.92
CA SER A 117 -17.26 3.95 7.02
C SER A 117 -16.09 4.67 7.71
N ASN A 118 -16.41 5.71 8.47
CA ASN A 118 -15.40 6.44 9.24
C ASN A 118 -14.65 5.57 10.27
N LEU A 119 -15.27 4.48 10.73
CA LEU A 119 -14.67 3.55 11.69
C LEU A 119 -13.68 2.55 11.04
N GLU A 120 -13.89 2.24 9.77
CA GLU A 120 -13.09 1.25 9.04
C GLU A 120 -12.12 1.87 8.03
N ARG A 121 -12.21 3.17 7.89
CA ARG A 121 -11.33 3.95 7.02
C ARG A 121 -9.88 3.81 7.46
N PHE A 122 -8.95 3.79 6.50
CA PHE A 122 -7.52 3.81 6.79
C PHE A 122 -7.16 5.05 7.63
N ALA A 123 -6.40 4.83 8.69
CA ALA A 123 -5.95 5.91 9.57
C ALA A 123 -5.10 6.91 8.78
N GLY A 124 -5.49 8.19 8.84
CA GLY A 124 -4.83 9.26 8.09
C GLY A 124 -5.39 9.50 6.69
N ALA A 125 -6.34 8.69 6.20
CA ALA A 125 -7.06 8.99 4.96
C ALA A 125 -8.31 9.82 5.22
N ASP A 126 -8.66 10.69 4.29
CA ASP A 126 -9.95 11.38 4.27
C ASP A 126 -11.04 10.44 3.74
N GLU A 127 -10.71 9.64 2.73
CA GLU A 127 -11.62 8.63 2.17
C GLU A 127 -10.87 7.34 1.85
N THR A 128 -11.59 6.23 1.99
CA THR A 128 -11.10 4.89 1.61
C THR A 128 -12.17 4.19 0.81
N PHE A 129 -11.81 3.71 -0.36
CA PHE A 129 -12.62 2.86 -1.20
C PHE A 129 -12.05 1.45 -1.17
N SER A 130 -12.92 0.45 -1.20
CA SER A 130 -12.53 -0.94 -1.24
C SER A 130 -13.31 -1.71 -2.30
N ILE A 131 -12.69 -2.76 -2.80
CA ILE A 131 -13.40 -3.85 -3.45
C ILE A 131 -13.43 -5.04 -2.51
N GLU A 132 -14.57 -5.65 -2.38
CA GLU A 132 -14.79 -6.82 -1.53
C GLU A 132 -15.41 -7.95 -2.34
N THR A 133 -15.04 -9.17 -2.00
CA THR A 133 -15.58 -10.36 -2.63
C THR A 133 -16.15 -11.31 -1.57
N MET A 134 -17.11 -12.16 -1.98
CA MET A 134 -17.76 -13.09 -1.08
C MET A 134 -17.00 -14.41 -1.01
N MET A 135 -16.63 -14.81 0.19
CA MET A 135 -16.04 -16.11 0.47
C MET A 135 -17.11 -17.20 0.57
N ARG A 136 -16.70 -18.46 0.41
CA ARG A 136 -17.61 -19.63 0.53
C ARG A 136 -18.30 -19.73 1.89
N ASP A 137 -17.66 -19.23 2.93
CA ASP A 137 -18.20 -19.16 4.30
C ASP A 137 -19.15 -17.96 4.52
N LYS A 138 -19.53 -17.27 3.43
CA LYS A 138 -20.41 -16.08 3.42
C LYS A 138 -19.84 -14.87 4.12
N LYS A 139 -18.53 -14.80 4.28
CA LYS A 139 -17.83 -13.61 4.78
C LYS A 139 -17.29 -12.80 3.63
N ALA A 140 -17.31 -11.48 3.77
CA ALA A 140 -16.65 -10.58 2.86
C ALA A 140 -15.13 -10.64 3.06
N LEU A 141 -14.39 -10.67 1.95
CA LEU A 141 -12.94 -10.53 1.92
C LEU A 141 -12.60 -9.23 1.20
N GLN A 142 -11.88 -8.33 1.86
CA GLN A 142 -11.33 -7.16 1.23
C GLN A 142 -10.23 -7.61 0.25
N ALA A 143 -10.43 -7.32 -1.03
CA ALA A 143 -9.54 -7.73 -2.09
C ALA A 143 -8.59 -6.62 -2.54
N GLY A 144 -8.98 -5.37 -2.37
CA GLY A 144 -8.16 -4.21 -2.67
C GLY A 144 -8.71 -2.94 -2.05
N THR A 145 -7.84 -1.96 -1.84
CA THR A 145 -8.21 -0.64 -1.32
C THR A 145 -7.49 0.46 -2.06
N SER A 146 -8.15 1.61 -2.15
CA SER A 146 -7.56 2.86 -2.62
C SER A 146 -7.94 3.97 -1.65
N HIS A 147 -6.96 4.79 -1.29
CA HIS A 147 -7.08 5.79 -0.24
C HIS A 147 -6.86 7.19 -0.81
N TYR A 148 -7.78 8.08 -0.54
CA TYR A 148 -7.54 9.51 -0.67
C TYR A 148 -7.05 10.03 0.68
N LEU A 149 -5.78 10.42 0.75
CA LEU A 149 -5.11 10.81 1.99
C LEU A 149 -5.33 12.29 2.36
N GLY A 150 -5.94 13.07 1.47
CA GLY A 150 -6.00 14.52 1.65
C GLY A 150 -4.60 15.11 1.70
N THR A 151 -4.40 16.08 2.57
CA THR A 151 -3.08 16.68 2.85
C THR A 151 -2.45 16.18 4.16
N ASN A 152 -3.01 15.15 4.76
CA ASN A 152 -2.61 14.69 6.10
C ASN A 152 -1.16 14.21 6.14
N PHE A 153 -0.78 13.35 5.19
CA PHE A 153 0.60 12.87 5.07
C PHE A 153 1.54 13.96 4.55
N GLY A 154 1.09 14.76 3.57
CA GLY A 154 1.86 15.88 3.05
C GLY A 154 2.27 16.86 4.15
N SER A 155 1.32 17.20 5.02
CA SER A 155 1.57 18.07 6.17
C SER A 155 2.48 17.42 7.22
N ALA A 156 2.24 16.13 7.55
CA ALA A 156 3.02 15.41 8.56
C ALA A 156 4.50 15.24 8.16
N PHE A 157 4.76 15.00 6.87
CA PHE A 157 6.12 14.84 6.33
C PHE A 157 6.71 16.13 5.75
N ASP A 158 5.96 17.24 5.80
CA ASP A 158 6.35 18.52 5.23
C ASP A 158 6.71 18.44 3.74
N VAL A 159 5.87 17.75 2.97
CA VAL A 159 5.99 17.62 1.52
C VAL A 159 5.27 18.81 0.86
N LYS A 160 6.03 19.65 0.22
CA LYS A 160 5.56 20.87 -0.44
C LYS A 160 6.06 20.94 -1.87
N PHE A 161 5.31 21.64 -2.69
CA PHE A 161 5.74 21.99 -4.04
C PHE A 161 5.52 23.48 -4.30
N GLN A 162 6.33 24.04 -5.16
CA GLN A 162 6.13 25.38 -5.66
C GLN A 162 5.11 25.36 -6.80
N SER A 163 4.00 26.06 -6.62
CA SER A 163 2.96 26.22 -7.63
C SER A 163 3.38 27.20 -8.74
N LYS A 164 2.55 27.34 -9.76
CA LYS A 164 2.81 28.26 -10.90
C LYS A 164 2.90 29.72 -10.49
N ASP A 165 2.21 30.13 -9.44
CA ASP A 165 2.22 31.47 -8.88
C ASP A 165 3.32 31.69 -7.81
N LEU A 166 4.26 30.75 -7.70
CA LEU A 166 5.39 30.74 -6.78
C LEU A 166 5.01 30.53 -5.30
N SER A 167 3.77 30.24 -4.98
CA SER A 167 3.38 29.87 -3.61
C SER A 167 3.84 28.45 -3.26
N LEU A 168 4.09 28.20 -1.97
CA LEU A 168 4.43 26.87 -1.44
C LEU A 168 3.16 26.21 -0.92
N ILE A 169 2.83 25.06 -1.47
CA ILE A 169 1.61 24.30 -1.17
C ILE A 169 1.98 22.93 -0.63
N HIS A 170 1.31 22.49 0.45
CA HIS A 170 1.37 21.09 0.90
C HIS A 170 0.55 20.20 -0.04
N ILE A 171 1.10 19.03 -0.30
CA ILE A 171 0.41 17.97 -1.06
C ILE A 171 -0.60 17.27 -0.17
#